data_de288ecacf76f713f5ea647e4115664c
#
_entry.id   de288ecacf76f713f5ea647e4115664c
#
_cell.length_a   1.000
_cell.length_b   1.000
_cell.length_c   1.000
_cell.angle_alpha   90.00
_cell.angle_beta   90.00
_cell.angle_gamma   90.00
#
_symmetry.space_group_name_H-M   'P 1'
#
loop_
_entity.id
_entity.type
_entity.pdbx_description
1 polymer ?
#
loop_
_entity_poly.entity_id
_entity_poly.type
_entity_poly.pdbx_seq_one_letter_code
_entity_poly.pdbx_strand_id
1 'polypeptide(L)'
;MSKAFTKEDDGTENVHLDDLPQSPHPNLVTPSGLAALNGRLGARQSDLAKLREKAEEIDRKLAIAVAQRDIRFLEARISRAILVDPKSHSPRIVAFGAEIEVITEDDSRQSFRIVGEDEADPTHGLIAPYSPLGVALMGAQIGDTVEWQRPTGIVDLEIVAIRYE
;
A
#
# COMPACT_ATOMS: atom_id res chain seq x y z
N MET A 1 35.24 -7.55 -49.95
CA MET A 1 34.54 -8.68 -49.29
C MET A 1 34.28 -8.29 -47.86
N SER A 2 33.05 -7.90 -47.57
CA SER A 2 32.62 -7.55 -46.23
C SER A 2 32.30 -8.81 -45.46
N LYS A 3 33.05 -9.12 -44.41
CA LYS A 3 32.65 -10.10 -43.44
C LYS A 3 31.59 -9.43 -42.55
N ALA A 4 30.32 -9.83 -42.75
CA ALA A 4 29.27 -9.58 -41.79
C ALA A 4 29.64 -10.30 -40.48
N PHE A 5 29.93 -9.53 -39.45
CA PHE A 5 30.09 -10.01 -38.12
C PHE A 5 28.67 -10.29 -37.59
N THR A 6 28.24 -11.51 -37.70
CA THR A 6 27.03 -11.97 -36.99
C THR A 6 27.40 -12.02 -35.54
N LYS A 7 26.90 -11.06 -34.76
CA LYS A 7 26.95 -11.11 -33.30
C LYS A 7 26.09 -12.29 -32.88
N GLU A 8 26.72 -13.37 -32.48
CA GLU A 8 26.05 -14.49 -31.84
C GLU A 8 25.40 -13.92 -30.57
N ASP A 9 24.08 -13.90 -30.60
CA ASP A 9 23.22 -13.62 -29.44
C ASP A 9 23.36 -14.83 -28.51
N ASP A 10 24.38 -14.78 -27.62
CA ASP A 10 24.54 -15.81 -26.62
C ASP A 10 23.45 -15.59 -25.57
N GLY A 11 22.40 -16.39 -25.59
CA GLY A 11 21.17 -16.38 -24.84
C GLY A 11 21.25 -16.14 -23.31
N THR A 12 22.09 -15.21 -22.90
CA THR A 12 22.24 -14.69 -21.54
C THR A 12 21.66 -13.29 -21.39
N GLU A 13 20.58 -12.96 -22.14
CA GLU A 13 19.85 -11.73 -21.80
C GLU A 13 19.29 -11.87 -20.39
N ASN A 14 19.90 -11.11 -19.48
CA ASN A 14 19.32 -10.91 -18.15
C ASN A 14 17.97 -10.21 -18.36
N VAL A 15 16.88 -10.93 -18.10
CA VAL A 15 15.54 -10.36 -18.11
C VAL A 15 15.52 -9.27 -17.05
N HIS A 16 15.41 -8.01 -17.48
CA HIS A 16 15.23 -6.87 -16.59
C HIS A 16 13.80 -6.35 -16.77
N LEU A 17 13.07 -6.21 -15.68
CA LEU A 17 11.73 -5.61 -15.66
C LEU A 17 11.82 -4.18 -15.14
N ASP A 18 11.07 -3.28 -15.77
CA ASP A 18 10.93 -1.90 -15.32
C ASP A 18 10.39 -1.85 -13.88
N ASP A 19 10.76 -0.80 -13.17
CA ASP A 19 10.29 -0.60 -11.80
C ASP A 19 8.78 -0.35 -11.75
N LEU A 20 8.14 -0.87 -10.71
CA LEU A 20 6.75 -0.57 -10.44
C LEU A 20 6.59 0.90 -10.03
N PRO A 21 5.52 1.57 -10.50
CA PRO A 21 5.26 2.95 -10.15
C PRO A 21 5.05 3.11 -8.64
N GLN A 22 5.61 4.18 -8.09
CA GLN A 22 5.39 4.58 -6.70
C GLN A 22 4.23 5.58 -6.62
N SER A 23 3.49 5.55 -5.52
CA SER A 23 2.49 6.57 -5.23
C SER A 23 3.15 7.96 -5.14
N PRO A 24 2.52 9.02 -5.69
CA PRO A 24 3.01 10.40 -5.57
C PRO A 24 2.78 11.00 -4.17
N HIS A 25 1.96 10.35 -3.34
CA HIS A 25 1.62 10.83 -2.00
C HIS A 25 2.70 10.50 -0.97
N PRO A 26 2.77 11.27 0.15
CA PRO A 26 3.57 10.88 1.30
C PRO A 26 3.22 9.47 1.77
N ASN A 27 4.24 8.65 2.03
CA ASN A 27 4.03 7.27 2.47
C ASN A 27 3.88 7.19 3.99
N LEU A 28 2.72 7.61 4.49
CA LEU A 28 2.37 7.46 5.90
C LEU A 28 2.16 5.98 6.21
N VAL A 29 2.75 5.50 7.28
CA VAL A 29 2.62 4.11 7.73
C VAL A 29 2.31 4.04 9.21
N THR A 30 1.49 3.05 9.58
CA THR A 30 1.32 2.64 10.98
C THR A 30 2.49 1.75 11.39
N PRO A 31 2.72 1.53 12.70
CA PRO A 31 3.71 0.54 13.15
C PRO A 31 3.48 -0.85 12.57
N SER A 32 2.22 -1.31 12.50
CA SER A 32 1.87 -2.59 11.89
C SER A 32 2.11 -2.61 10.38
N GLY A 33 1.80 -1.51 9.69
CA GLY A 33 2.05 -1.37 8.25
C GLY A 33 3.52 -1.39 7.90
N LEU A 34 4.36 -0.72 8.67
CA LEU A 34 5.81 -0.78 8.48
C LEU A 34 6.35 -2.19 8.74
N ALA A 35 5.87 -2.87 9.79
CA ALA A 35 6.25 -4.26 10.06
C ALA A 35 5.82 -5.19 8.92
N ALA A 36 4.62 -5.02 8.36
CA ALA A 36 4.14 -5.79 7.23
C ALA A 36 4.97 -5.56 5.95
N LEU A 37 5.36 -4.32 5.65
CA LEU A 37 6.26 -4.02 4.53
C LEU A 37 7.62 -4.71 4.68
N ASN A 38 8.23 -4.66 5.87
CA ASN A 38 9.48 -5.36 6.15
C ASN A 38 9.33 -6.89 6.04
N GLY A 39 8.22 -7.44 6.51
CA GLY A 39 7.92 -8.87 6.37
C GLY A 39 7.79 -9.31 4.90
N ARG A 40 7.11 -8.52 4.07
CA ARG A 40 6.99 -8.74 2.62
C ARG A 40 8.36 -8.67 1.92
N LEU A 41 9.20 -7.70 2.30
CA LEU A 41 10.55 -7.59 1.76
C LEU A 41 11.38 -8.83 2.10
N GLY A 42 11.38 -9.27 3.36
CA GLY A 42 12.10 -10.48 3.79
C GLY A 42 11.62 -11.74 3.05
N ALA A 43 10.30 -11.89 2.86
CA ALA A 43 9.74 -13.00 2.10
C ALA A 43 10.22 -13.00 0.63
N ARG A 44 10.22 -11.83 -0.04
CA ARG A 44 10.69 -11.72 -1.43
C ARG A 44 12.19 -11.97 -1.57
N GLN A 45 12.99 -11.53 -0.61
CA GLN A 45 14.44 -11.82 -0.57
C GLN A 45 14.69 -13.33 -0.41
N SER A 46 13.93 -14.00 0.45
CA SER A 46 14.00 -15.45 0.61
C SER A 46 13.59 -16.20 -0.67
N ASP A 47 12.51 -15.77 -1.34
CA ASP A 47 12.07 -16.35 -2.62
C ASP A 47 13.15 -16.20 -3.69
N LEU A 48 13.77 -15.01 -3.78
CA LEU A 48 14.85 -14.75 -4.73
C LEU A 48 16.06 -15.67 -4.48
N ALA A 49 16.45 -15.89 -3.22
CA ALA A 49 17.53 -16.80 -2.87
C ALA A 49 17.24 -18.23 -3.34
N LYS A 50 16.03 -18.73 -3.08
CA LYS A 50 15.60 -20.07 -3.53
C LYS A 50 15.57 -20.22 -5.06
N LEU A 51 15.12 -19.17 -5.77
CA LEU A 51 15.10 -19.16 -7.23
C LEU A 51 16.52 -19.22 -7.82
N ARG A 52 17.49 -18.55 -7.21
CA ARG A 52 18.88 -18.54 -7.66
C ARG A 52 19.59 -19.87 -7.47
N GLU A 53 19.24 -20.64 -6.46
CA GLU A 53 19.81 -21.98 -6.24
C GLU A 53 19.53 -22.96 -7.39
N LYS A 54 18.50 -22.71 -8.19
CA LYS A 54 18.01 -23.62 -9.24
C LYS A 54 17.96 -22.95 -10.62
N ALA A 55 18.91 -22.09 -10.95
CA ALA A 55 18.84 -21.06 -12.01
C ALA A 55 18.90 -21.55 -13.48
N GLU A 56 18.82 -22.84 -13.78
CA GLU A 56 19.10 -23.35 -15.13
C GLU A 56 17.90 -23.29 -16.12
N GLU A 57 16.69 -22.92 -15.69
CA GLU A 57 15.50 -22.90 -16.55
C GLU A 57 15.09 -21.47 -16.95
N ILE A 58 14.67 -21.28 -18.20
CA ILE A 58 14.24 -19.97 -18.77
C ILE A 58 13.10 -19.36 -17.94
N ASP A 59 12.14 -20.16 -17.52
CA ASP A 59 11.00 -19.70 -16.70
C ASP A 59 11.42 -19.10 -15.36
N ARG A 60 12.57 -19.51 -14.84
CA ARG A 60 13.13 -18.96 -13.62
C ARG A 60 13.79 -17.60 -13.80
N LYS A 61 14.34 -17.30 -14.97
CA LYS A 61 14.90 -15.96 -15.25
C LYS A 61 13.82 -14.90 -15.10
N LEU A 62 12.62 -15.15 -15.61
CA LEU A 62 11.48 -14.24 -15.44
C LEU A 62 11.05 -14.14 -13.97
N ALA A 63 10.96 -15.27 -13.26
CA ALA A 63 10.60 -15.29 -11.84
C ALA A 63 11.61 -14.51 -10.98
N ILE A 64 12.92 -14.63 -11.28
CA ILE A 64 13.99 -13.86 -10.64
C ILE A 64 13.82 -12.37 -10.92
N ALA A 65 13.56 -11.98 -12.17
CA ALA A 65 13.36 -10.58 -12.54
C ALA A 65 12.14 -9.97 -11.84
N VAL A 66 11.03 -10.73 -11.71
CA VAL A 66 9.84 -10.33 -10.95
C VAL A 66 10.18 -10.11 -9.48
N ALA A 67 10.87 -11.08 -8.84
CA ALA A 67 11.27 -10.97 -7.44
C ALA A 67 12.18 -9.76 -7.20
N GLN A 68 13.15 -9.51 -8.08
CA GLN A 68 14.03 -8.33 -8.00
C GLN A 68 13.27 -7.03 -8.15
N ARG A 69 12.32 -6.94 -9.08
CA ARG A 69 11.45 -5.76 -9.26
C ARG A 69 10.62 -5.51 -8.00
N ASP A 70 10.00 -6.55 -7.44
CA ASP A 70 9.18 -6.44 -6.23
C ASP A 70 10.01 -6.02 -5.01
N ILE A 71 11.26 -6.52 -4.90
CA ILE A 71 12.22 -6.10 -3.86
C ILE A 71 12.52 -4.60 -3.99
N ARG A 72 12.89 -4.12 -5.19
CA ARG A 72 13.15 -2.68 -5.42
C ARG A 72 11.94 -1.82 -5.07
N PHE A 73 10.73 -2.26 -5.42
CA PHE A 73 9.50 -1.58 -5.06
C PHE A 73 9.34 -1.47 -3.54
N LEU A 74 9.48 -2.57 -2.81
CA LEU A 74 9.33 -2.62 -1.36
C LEU A 74 10.42 -1.80 -0.63
N GLU A 75 11.67 -1.88 -1.08
CA GLU A 75 12.77 -1.06 -0.55
C GLU A 75 12.50 0.44 -0.72
N ALA A 76 11.98 0.85 -1.88
CA ALA A 76 11.59 2.24 -2.11
C ALA A 76 10.41 2.67 -1.23
N ARG A 77 9.41 1.80 -1.03
CA ARG A 77 8.29 2.08 -0.10
C ARG A 77 8.78 2.25 1.33
N ILE A 78 9.66 1.36 1.81
CA ILE A 78 10.20 1.40 3.16
C ILE A 78 11.10 2.62 3.37
N SER A 79 11.98 2.94 2.41
CA SER A 79 12.88 4.09 2.52
C SER A 79 12.16 5.44 2.58
N ARG A 80 10.96 5.52 2.01
CA ARG A 80 10.09 6.70 2.01
C ARG A 80 9.04 6.69 3.10
N ALA A 81 8.98 5.64 3.92
CA ALA A 81 7.98 5.49 4.97
C ALA A 81 8.11 6.58 6.04
N ILE A 82 6.98 7.20 6.36
CA ILE A 82 6.82 8.15 7.45
C ILE A 82 6.01 7.45 8.52
N LEU A 83 6.68 6.99 9.56
CA LEU A 83 6.01 6.34 10.69
C LEU A 83 5.23 7.37 11.51
N VAL A 84 3.94 7.13 11.66
CA VAL A 84 3.05 7.96 12.47
C VAL A 84 2.63 7.15 13.70
N ASP A 85 2.86 7.73 14.89
CA ASP A 85 2.32 7.16 16.14
C ASP A 85 0.87 7.62 16.30
N PRO A 86 -0.12 6.72 16.23
CA PRO A 86 -1.54 7.07 16.37
C PRO A 86 -1.85 7.76 17.69
N LYS A 87 -1.13 7.41 18.77
CA LYS A 87 -1.34 7.96 20.13
C LYS A 87 -0.95 9.43 20.26
N SER A 88 -0.27 10.01 19.27
CA SER A 88 0.11 11.42 19.27
C SER A 88 -1.04 12.37 18.88
N HIS A 89 -2.18 11.82 18.43
CA HIS A 89 -3.29 12.62 17.91
C HIS A 89 -4.40 12.89 18.94
N SER A 90 -5.13 13.97 18.72
CA SER A 90 -6.32 14.31 19.52
C SER A 90 -7.45 13.32 19.24
N PRO A 91 -8.12 12.77 20.26
CA PRO A 91 -9.25 11.85 20.06
C PRO A 91 -10.53 12.54 19.54
N ARG A 92 -10.47 13.83 19.27
CA ARG A 92 -11.62 14.62 18.77
C ARG A 92 -11.61 14.85 17.27
N ILE A 93 -10.47 14.66 16.63
CA ILE A 93 -10.26 14.98 15.19
C ILE A 93 -9.75 13.73 14.51
N VAL A 94 -10.31 13.41 13.34
CA VAL A 94 -9.84 12.30 12.51
C VAL A 94 -8.49 12.66 11.90
N ALA A 95 -7.48 11.87 12.21
CA ALA A 95 -6.15 11.92 11.64
C ALA A 95 -5.70 10.52 11.21
N PHE A 96 -4.52 10.43 10.61
CA PHE A 96 -3.94 9.14 10.24
C PHE A 96 -3.82 8.20 11.45
N GLY A 97 -4.25 6.96 11.28
CA GLY A 97 -4.29 5.94 12.33
C GLY A 97 -5.59 5.92 13.16
N ALA A 98 -6.51 6.87 12.93
CA ALA A 98 -7.80 6.89 13.62
C ALA A 98 -8.65 5.68 13.25
N GLU A 99 -9.30 5.10 14.25
CA GLU A 99 -10.49 4.26 14.09
C GLU A 99 -11.73 5.13 14.30
N ILE A 100 -12.61 5.13 13.31
CA ILE A 100 -13.78 6.01 13.23
C ILE A 100 -15.04 5.15 13.18
N GLU A 101 -15.96 5.38 14.10
CA GLU A 101 -17.30 4.82 14.04
C GLU A 101 -18.25 5.85 13.44
N VAL A 102 -19.00 5.46 12.43
CA VAL A 102 -19.96 6.31 11.72
C VAL A 102 -21.36 5.69 11.72
N ILE A 103 -22.38 6.53 11.59
CA ILE A 103 -23.77 6.15 11.36
C ILE A 103 -24.19 6.64 9.98
N THR A 104 -24.80 5.80 9.19
CA THR A 104 -25.40 6.10 7.90
C THR A 104 -26.85 6.58 8.05
N GLU A 105 -27.44 7.12 6.99
CA GLU A 105 -28.85 7.62 6.98
C GLU A 105 -29.88 6.55 7.37
N ASP A 106 -29.57 5.27 7.18
CA ASP A 106 -30.42 4.13 7.55
C ASP A 106 -30.15 3.61 8.97
N ASP A 107 -29.50 4.41 9.83
CA ASP A 107 -29.10 4.08 11.21
C ASP A 107 -28.12 2.87 11.32
N SER A 108 -27.52 2.44 10.22
CA SER A 108 -26.50 1.39 10.28
C SER A 108 -25.17 1.95 10.75
N ARG A 109 -24.45 1.16 11.59
CA ARG A 109 -23.13 1.52 12.10
C ARG A 109 -22.06 0.84 11.29
N GLN A 110 -21.03 1.60 10.95
CA GLN A 110 -19.83 1.12 10.27
C GLN A 110 -18.59 1.64 10.98
N SER A 111 -17.52 0.87 10.90
CA SER A 111 -16.22 1.26 11.45
C SER A 111 -15.17 1.27 10.37
N PHE A 112 -14.35 2.32 10.36
CA PHE A 112 -13.25 2.49 9.42
C PHE A 112 -11.98 2.84 10.18
N ARG A 113 -10.83 2.41 9.65
CA ARG A 113 -9.52 2.80 10.17
C ARG A 113 -8.70 3.44 9.05
N ILE A 114 -8.13 4.62 9.32
CA ILE A 114 -7.22 5.29 8.37
C ILE A 114 -5.83 4.68 8.52
N VAL A 115 -5.37 4.04 7.46
CA VAL A 115 -4.10 3.31 7.41
C VAL A 115 -3.27 3.72 6.19
N GLY A 116 -2.02 3.27 6.10
CA GLY A 116 -1.19 3.50 4.92
C GLY A 116 -1.75 2.85 3.65
N GLU A 117 -1.35 3.36 2.49
CA GLU A 117 -1.82 2.83 1.20
C GLU A 117 -1.52 1.34 1.03
N ASP A 118 -0.39 0.84 1.58
CA ASP A 118 0.00 -0.57 1.50
C ASP A 118 -0.77 -1.49 2.47
N GLU A 119 -1.42 -0.92 3.49
CA GLU A 119 -2.31 -1.64 4.42
C GLU A 119 -3.77 -1.57 4.01
N ALA A 120 -4.14 -0.67 3.10
CA ALA A 120 -5.53 -0.40 2.76
C ALA A 120 -6.25 -1.65 2.23
N ASP A 121 -7.38 -1.95 2.85
CA ASP A 121 -8.31 -3.00 2.47
C ASP A 121 -9.74 -2.54 2.76
N PRO A 122 -10.41 -1.88 1.80
CA PRO A 122 -11.75 -1.33 2.01
C PRO A 122 -12.79 -2.38 2.41
N THR A 123 -12.59 -3.65 2.04
CA THR A 123 -13.51 -4.75 2.42
C THR A 123 -13.48 -5.04 3.92
N HIS A 124 -12.38 -4.70 4.59
CA HIS A 124 -12.20 -4.81 6.04
C HIS A 124 -12.23 -3.45 6.75
N GLY A 125 -12.68 -2.39 6.07
CA GLY A 125 -12.76 -1.05 6.66
C GLY A 125 -11.40 -0.35 6.82
N LEU A 126 -10.34 -0.86 6.20
CA LEU A 126 -9.01 -0.23 6.20
C LEU A 126 -8.88 0.72 5.02
N ILE A 127 -8.84 2.02 5.31
CA ILE A 127 -9.00 3.08 4.31
C ILE A 127 -7.72 3.89 4.19
N ALA A 128 -7.25 4.06 2.95
CA ALA A 128 -6.12 4.95 2.67
C ALA A 128 -6.53 6.43 2.83
N PRO A 129 -5.65 7.31 3.34
CA PRO A 129 -5.98 8.70 3.59
C PRO A 129 -6.29 9.50 2.32
N TYR A 130 -5.80 9.03 1.17
CA TYR A 130 -5.99 9.69 -0.14
C TYR A 130 -7.14 9.09 -0.96
N SER A 131 -7.82 8.06 -0.46
CA SER A 131 -9.05 7.54 -1.05
C SER A 131 -10.21 8.53 -0.89
N PRO A 132 -11.29 8.45 -1.70
CA PRO A 132 -12.44 9.34 -1.56
C PRO A 132 -13.01 9.36 -0.14
N LEU A 133 -13.15 8.21 0.51
CA LEU A 133 -13.62 8.12 1.89
C LEU A 133 -12.59 8.67 2.88
N GLY A 134 -11.32 8.36 2.69
CA GLY A 134 -10.22 8.89 3.52
C GLY A 134 -10.18 10.42 3.50
N VAL A 135 -10.26 11.02 2.31
CA VAL A 135 -10.30 12.48 2.15
C VAL A 135 -11.52 13.10 2.84
N ALA A 136 -12.70 12.46 2.74
CA ALA A 136 -13.91 12.93 3.40
C ALA A 136 -13.82 12.89 4.93
N LEU A 137 -13.18 11.85 5.48
CA LEU A 137 -13.06 11.65 6.94
C LEU A 137 -11.95 12.47 7.57
N MET A 138 -10.80 12.63 6.90
CA MET A 138 -9.63 13.33 7.47
C MET A 138 -9.97 14.77 7.88
N GLY A 139 -9.62 15.11 9.12
CA GLY A 139 -9.85 16.42 9.70
C GLY A 139 -11.27 16.65 10.26
N ALA A 140 -12.19 15.71 10.06
CA ALA A 140 -13.53 15.80 10.62
C ALA A 140 -13.54 15.54 12.12
N GLN A 141 -14.60 15.95 12.81
CA GLN A 141 -14.76 15.85 14.26
C GLN A 141 -15.97 14.98 14.61
N ILE A 142 -16.02 14.53 15.87
CA ILE A 142 -17.22 13.85 16.39
C ILE A 142 -18.43 14.79 16.28
N GLY A 143 -19.52 14.29 15.72
CA GLY A 143 -20.74 15.03 15.44
C GLY A 143 -20.81 15.64 14.04
N ASP A 144 -19.70 15.64 13.29
CA ASP A 144 -19.72 16.08 11.89
C ASP A 144 -20.39 15.04 11.02
N THR A 145 -21.06 15.51 9.97
CA THR A 145 -21.55 14.70 8.86
C THR A 145 -20.65 14.95 7.66
N VAL A 146 -20.11 13.88 7.07
CA VAL A 146 -19.28 13.93 5.87
C VAL A 146 -19.93 13.23 4.71
N GLU A 147 -19.73 13.74 3.50
CA GLU A 147 -20.23 13.14 2.27
C GLU A 147 -19.20 12.16 1.70
N TRP A 148 -19.58 10.90 1.61
CA TRP A 148 -18.79 9.89 0.93
C TRP A 148 -19.27 9.70 -0.51
N GLN A 149 -18.46 10.13 -1.45
CA GLN A 149 -18.73 9.92 -2.88
C GLN A 149 -18.32 8.50 -3.31
N ARG A 150 -19.33 7.69 -3.64
CA ARG A 150 -19.15 6.33 -4.19
C ARG A 150 -19.60 6.28 -5.65
N PRO A 151 -19.14 5.29 -6.44
CA PRO A 151 -19.68 5.08 -7.81
C PRO A 151 -21.19 4.90 -7.86
N THR A 152 -21.78 4.38 -6.77
CA THR A 152 -23.24 4.13 -6.62
C THR A 152 -24.03 5.32 -6.10
N GLY A 153 -23.37 6.45 -5.78
CA GLY A 153 -24.00 7.66 -5.26
C GLY A 153 -23.33 8.20 -4.00
N ILE A 154 -23.82 9.34 -3.52
CA ILE A 154 -23.34 10.01 -2.32
C ILE A 154 -24.02 9.39 -1.10
N VAL A 155 -23.26 9.19 -0.03
CA VAL A 155 -23.75 8.72 1.27
C VAL A 155 -23.25 9.65 2.35
N ASP A 156 -24.17 10.11 3.20
CA ASP A 156 -23.84 10.90 4.37
C ASP A 156 -23.46 9.98 5.53
N LEU A 157 -22.34 10.30 6.19
CA LEU A 157 -21.80 9.58 7.34
C LEU A 157 -21.67 10.53 8.52
N GLU A 158 -22.40 10.27 9.62
CA GLU A 158 -22.22 10.99 10.87
C GLU A 158 -21.13 10.32 11.71
N ILE A 159 -20.13 11.09 12.15
CA ILE A 159 -19.04 10.60 12.98
C ILE A 159 -19.50 10.57 14.45
N VAL A 160 -19.56 9.38 15.03
CA VAL A 160 -20.03 9.18 16.41
C VAL A 160 -18.93 8.85 17.41
N ALA A 161 -17.82 8.29 16.96
CA ALA A 161 -16.66 8.01 17.81
C ALA A 161 -15.35 8.04 17.01
N ILE A 162 -14.28 8.45 17.68
CA ILE A 162 -12.91 8.43 17.16
C ILE A 162 -12.02 7.81 18.26
N ARG A 163 -11.20 6.82 17.87
CA ARG A 163 -10.27 6.15 18.77
C ARG A 163 -8.89 6.07 18.12
N TYR A 164 -7.83 6.05 18.94
CA TYR A 164 -6.45 5.80 18.55
C TYR A 164 -5.89 4.70 19.44
N GLU A 165 -5.42 3.60 18.85
CA GLU A 165 -4.78 2.47 19.55
C GLU A 165 -3.25 2.54 19.48
#